data_47f862cbcfa6510bf4540e6b80b3fc5e
#
_entry.id   47f862cbcfa6510bf4540e6b80b3fc5e
#
_cell.length_a   1.000
_cell.length_b   1.000
_cell.length_c   1.000
_cell.angle_alpha   90.00
_cell.angle_beta   90.00
_cell.angle_gamma   90.00
#
_symmetry.space_group_name_H-M   'P 1'
#
loop_
_entity.id
_entity.type
_entity.pdbx_description
1 polymer ?
#
loop_
_entity_poly.entity_id
_entity_poly.type
_entity_poly.pdbx_seq_one_letter_code
_entity_poly.pdbx_strand_id
1 'polypeptide(L)'
;MKKALITGITGQDGAYLAAFLLKNNYQVFGSYRRSSSSNFWRLDYLKVSNHKNLSLIECDLNDQGSVLNCVKKIIPDEIYNLAAQSYVAVSFDQPYLTSMTTGLGALNILEAIRHTNKNIKFYQASSSEMFGKVLETPQTEKTPFYPRSPYGVAKVYAHWMTINYRESYDIFASNGILFNHESPIRGLEFVTRKITDSIAKIKLGLLDCLEIGNMDSKRDWGYAYDYVEGMYKILQHERADNYV
;
A
#
# COMPACT_ATOMS: atom_id res chain seq x y z
N MET A 1 -16.18 -12.42 -14.03
CA MET A 1 -14.78 -12.06 -13.68
C MET A 1 -14.86 -10.98 -12.62
N LYS A 2 -14.24 -11.19 -11.45
CA LYS A 2 -14.22 -10.17 -10.39
C LYS A 2 -13.42 -8.93 -10.83
N LYS A 3 -13.85 -7.77 -10.34
CA LYS A 3 -13.19 -6.48 -10.55
C LYS A 3 -12.42 -6.07 -9.29
N ALA A 4 -11.16 -5.76 -9.42
CA ALA A 4 -10.35 -5.23 -8.33
C ALA A 4 -9.86 -3.82 -8.67
N LEU A 5 -10.01 -2.88 -7.72
CA LEU A 5 -9.37 -1.57 -7.77
C LEU A 5 -8.15 -1.58 -6.85
N ILE A 6 -6.98 -1.28 -7.40
CA ILE A 6 -5.73 -1.14 -6.66
C ILE A 6 -5.33 0.32 -6.65
N THR A 7 -5.29 0.96 -5.48
CA THR A 7 -4.69 2.29 -5.36
C THR A 7 -3.18 2.16 -5.22
N GLY A 8 -2.43 3.12 -5.78
CA GLY A 8 -0.97 3.05 -5.74
C GLY A 8 -0.37 1.97 -6.64
N ILE A 9 -0.99 1.70 -7.79
CA ILE A 9 -0.58 0.67 -8.77
C ILE A 9 0.88 0.80 -9.21
N THR A 10 1.45 2.01 -9.18
CA THR A 10 2.83 2.30 -9.60
C THR A 10 3.88 1.94 -8.53
N GLY A 11 3.45 1.60 -7.32
CA GLY A 11 4.31 1.12 -6.24
C GLY A 11 4.72 -0.34 -6.42
N GLN A 12 5.66 -0.82 -5.58
CA GLN A 12 6.10 -2.22 -5.57
C GLN A 12 4.92 -3.18 -5.40
N ASP A 13 4.17 -3.02 -4.32
CA ASP A 13 3.09 -3.93 -3.95
C ASP A 13 1.91 -3.83 -4.92
N GLY A 14 1.61 -2.61 -5.38
CA GLY A 14 0.57 -2.39 -6.40
C GLY A 14 0.86 -3.13 -7.71
N ALA A 15 2.10 -3.09 -8.17
CA ALA A 15 2.51 -3.78 -9.39
C ALA A 15 2.48 -5.31 -9.23
N TYR A 16 3.01 -5.85 -8.13
CA TYR A 16 2.94 -7.30 -7.85
C TYR A 16 1.51 -7.78 -7.66
N LEU A 17 0.68 -7.04 -6.92
CA LEU A 17 -0.72 -7.40 -6.73
C LEU A 17 -1.50 -7.38 -8.05
N ALA A 18 -1.22 -6.40 -8.92
CA ALA A 18 -1.81 -6.39 -10.26
C ALA A 18 -1.44 -7.65 -11.04
N ALA A 19 -0.15 -8.01 -11.08
CA ALA A 19 0.31 -9.22 -11.75
C ALA A 19 -0.33 -10.50 -11.16
N PHE A 20 -0.44 -10.57 -9.83
CA PHE A 20 -1.06 -11.68 -9.12
C PHE A 20 -2.56 -11.81 -9.46
N LEU A 21 -3.31 -10.72 -9.40
CA LEU A 21 -4.75 -10.72 -9.66
C LEU A 21 -5.07 -10.99 -11.14
N LEU A 22 -4.28 -10.46 -12.07
CA LEU A 22 -4.41 -10.77 -13.50
C LEU A 22 -4.22 -12.25 -13.78
N LYS A 23 -3.23 -12.91 -13.13
CA LYS A 23 -3.02 -14.36 -13.20
C LYS A 23 -4.20 -15.14 -12.63
N ASN A 24 -4.92 -14.58 -11.66
CA ASN A 24 -6.12 -15.16 -11.03
C ASN A 24 -7.42 -14.75 -11.73
N ASN A 25 -7.38 -14.33 -12.99
CA ASN A 25 -8.53 -13.99 -13.83
C ASN A 25 -9.39 -12.83 -13.30
N TYR A 26 -8.78 -11.82 -12.68
CA TYR A 26 -9.45 -10.56 -12.34
C TYR A 26 -9.40 -9.57 -13.50
N GLN A 27 -10.39 -8.68 -13.54
CA GLN A 27 -10.29 -7.40 -14.22
C GLN A 27 -9.70 -6.40 -13.21
N VAL A 28 -8.50 -5.91 -13.50
CA VAL A 28 -7.75 -5.03 -12.60
C VAL A 28 -7.84 -3.59 -13.07
N PHE A 29 -8.24 -2.71 -12.16
CA PHE A 29 -8.22 -1.26 -12.32
C PHE A 29 -7.13 -0.71 -11.41
N GLY A 30 -6.10 -0.13 -11.98
CA GLY A 30 -4.99 0.45 -11.23
C GLY A 30 -5.11 1.96 -11.17
N SER A 31 -5.28 2.53 -9.96
CA SER A 31 -5.30 3.97 -9.84
C SER A 31 -3.90 4.54 -9.60
N TYR A 32 -3.64 5.66 -10.25
CA TYR A 32 -2.41 6.43 -10.11
C TYR A 32 -2.72 7.93 -10.04
N ARG A 33 -1.84 8.69 -9.39
CA ARG A 33 -1.91 10.14 -9.38
C ARG A 33 -1.24 10.69 -10.64
N ARG A 34 -1.87 11.65 -11.29
CA ARG A 34 -1.30 12.34 -12.44
C ARG A 34 0.04 13.00 -12.09
N SER A 35 1.02 12.80 -12.92
CA SER A 35 2.34 13.45 -12.86
C SER A 35 2.78 13.87 -14.26
N SER A 36 3.76 14.76 -14.34
CA SER A 36 4.32 15.23 -15.63
C SER A 36 5.09 14.16 -16.38
N SER A 37 5.52 13.10 -15.71
CA SER A 37 6.20 11.94 -16.30
C SER A 37 5.49 10.65 -15.89
N SER A 38 5.47 9.67 -16.79
CA SER A 38 4.92 8.35 -16.50
C SER A 38 5.84 7.59 -15.52
N ASN A 39 5.24 6.83 -14.59
CA ASN A 39 5.96 6.00 -13.62
C ASN A 39 5.41 4.57 -13.62
N PHE A 40 5.35 3.95 -14.81
CA PHE A 40 4.80 2.60 -14.98
C PHE A 40 5.87 1.51 -15.14
N TRP A 41 7.15 1.84 -14.98
CA TRP A 41 8.27 0.92 -15.21
C TRP A 41 8.17 -0.40 -14.42
N ARG A 42 7.52 -0.39 -13.25
CA ARG A 42 7.31 -1.63 -12.47
C ARG A 42 6.32 -2.57 -13.15
N LEU A 43 5.27 -2.02 -13.75
CA LEU A 43 4.31 -2.79 -14.55
C LEU A 43 4.97 -3.33 -15.83
N ASP A 44 5.83 -2.53 -16.45
CA ASP A 44 6.61 -2.93 -17.64
C ASP A 44 7.60 -4.04 -17.28
N TYR A 45 8.31 -3.90 -16.15
CA TYR A 45 9.23 -4.92 -15.64
C TYR A 45 8.53 -6.27 -15.40
N LEU A 46 7.32 -6.23 -14.84
CA LEU A 46 6.49 -7.41 -14.62
C LEU A 46 5.73 -7.86 -15.88
N LYS A 47 5.89 -7.15 -17.01
CA LYS A 47 5.26 -7.45 -18.31
C LYS A 47 3.72 -7.48 -18.26
N VAL A 48 3.12 -6.64 -17.42
CA VAL A 48 1.66 -6.57 -17.26
C VAL A 48 1.04 -5.26 -17.77
N SER A 49 1.84 -4.25 -18.10
CA SER A 49 1.36 -2.92 -18.54
C SER A 49 0.38 -2.97 -19.71
N ASN A 50 0.57 -3.91 -20.65
CA ASN A 50 -0.29 -4.08 -21.82
C ASN A 50 -1.27 -5.26 -21.69
N HIS A 51 -1.52 -5.75 -20.47
CA HIS A 51 -2.45 -6.87 -20.27
C HIS A 51 -3.90 -6.42 -20.54
N LYS A 52 -4.64 -7.18 -21.36
CA LYS A 52 -6.00 -6.84 -21.82
C LYS A 52 -7.02 -6.58 -20.68
N ASN A 53 -6.78 -7.18 -19.50
CA ASN A 53 -7.63 -7.04 -18.33
C ASN A 53 -7.08 -6.02 -17.32
N LEU A 54 -6.05 -5.23 -17.65
CA LEU A 54 -5.56 -4.12 -16.86
C LEU A 54 -6.04 -2.80 -17.45
N SER A 55 -6.62 -1.95 -16.61
CA SER A 55 -6.99 -0.57 -16.96
C SER A 55 -6.37 0.40 -15.96
N LEU A 56 -5.62 1.38 -16.45
CA LEU A 56 -5.03 2.42 -15.60
C LEU A 56 -5.97 3.64 -15.55
N ILE A 57 -6.19 4.17 -14.34
CA ILE A 57 -7.17 5.25 -14.09
C ILE A 57 -6.51 6.34 -13.25
N GLU A 58 -6.63 7.59 -13.69
CA GLU A 58 -6.24 8.72 -12.87
C GLU A 58 -7.22 8.88 -11.69
N CYS A 59 -6.66 8.91 -10.48
CA CYS A 59 -7.42 9.12 -9.25
C CYS A 59 -6.48 9.68 -8.17
N ASP A 60 -6.77 10.87 -7.69
CA ASP A 60 -6.05 11.46 -6.56
C ASP A 60 -6.82 11.19 -5.26
N LEU A 61 -6.19 10.50 -4.32
CA LEU A 61 -6.82 10.19 -3.02
C LEU A 61 -7.05 11.42 -2.15
N ASN A 62 -6.37 12.54 -2.44
CA ASN A 62 -6.58 13.80 -1.73
C ASN A 62 -7.85 14.54 -2.19
N ASP A 63 -8.44 14.12 -3.30
CA ASP A 63 -9.68 14.67 -3.83
C ASP A 63 -10.82 13.66 -3.67
N GLN A 64 -11.72 13.95 -2.74
CA GLN A 64 -12.87 13.09 -2.45
C GLN A 64 -13.79 12.89 -3.68
N GLY A 65 -13.95 13.91 -4.50
CA GLY A 65 -14.74 13.83 -5.74
C GLY A 65 -14.09 12.88 -6.75
N SER A 66 -12.77 12.95 -6.91
CA SER A 66 -11.99 12.03 -7.76
C SER A 66 -12.18 10.59 -7.32
N VAL A 67 -12.05 10.31 -6.02
CA VAL A 67 -12.22 8.97 -5.46
C VAL A 67 -13.64 8.45 -5.65
N LEU A 68 -14.66 9.26 -5.31
CA LEU A 68 -16.06 8.89 -5.46
C LEU A 68 -16.39 8.56 -6.92
N ASN A 69 -15.96 9.40 -7.87
CA ASN A 69 -16.19 9.19 -9.29
C ASN A 69 -15.48 7.93 -9.80
N CYS A 70 -14.23 7.67 -9.32
CA CYS A 70 -13.51 6.46 -9.65
C CYS A 70 -14.26 5.21 -9.20
N VAL A 71 -14.68 5.14 -7.93
CA VAL A 71 -15.40 3.98 -7.38
C VAL A 71 -16.77 3.79 -8.08
N LYS A 72 -17.52 4.87 -8.31
CA LYS A 72 -18.81 4.81 -9.03
C LYS A 72 -18.68 4.34 -10.47
N LYS A 73 -17.63 4.74 -11.17
CA LYS A 73 -17.38 4.34 -12.57
C LYS A 73 -17.04 2.86 -12.69
N ILE A 74 -16.26 2.33 -11.75
CA ILE A 74 -15.77 0.96 -11.80
C ILE A 74 -16.76 -0.02 -11.17
N ILE A 75 -17.33 0.34 -10.02
CA ILE A 75 -18.08 -0.55 -9.12
C ILE A 75 -17.29 -1.86 -8.92
N PRO A 76 -16.12 -1.79 -8.24
CA PRO A 76 -15.29 -2.97 -8.04
C PRO A 76 -15.92 -3.92 -7.02
N ASP A 77 -15.56 -5.21 -7.08
CA ASP A 77 -15.88 -6.17 -6.03
C ASP A 77 -14.93 -6.03 -4.84
N GLU A 78 -13.68 -5.64 -5.11
CA GLU A 78 -12.60 -5.54 -4.13
C GLU A 78 -11.79 -4.26 -4.35
N ILE A 79 -11.44 -3.57 -3.25
CA ILE A 79 -10.52 -2.42 -3.27
C ILE A 79 -9.33 -2.73 -2.38
N TYR A 80 -8.12 -2.61 -2.95
CA TYR A 80 -6.85 -2.73 -2.24
C TYR A 80 -6.22 -1.35 -2.12
N ASN A 81 -6.24 -0.76 -0.92
CA ASN A 81 -5.68 0.56 -0.67
C ASN A 81 -4.20 0.46 -0.29
N LEU A 82 -3.33 0.59 -1.29
CA LEU A 82 -1.88 0.56 -1.15
C LEU A 82 -1.22 1.94 -1.32
N ALA A 83 -1.99 2.93 -1.80
CA ALA A 83 -1.46 4.28 -2.02
C ALA A 83 -1.14 4.96 -0.69
N ALA A 84 0.06 5.48 -0.58
CA ALA A 84 0.55 6.23 0.56
C ALA A 84 1.76 7.10 0.16
N GLN A 85 2.04 8.14 0.95
CA GLN A 85 3.40 8.67 1.04
C GLN A 85 4.15 7.75 2.02
N SER A 86 4.91 6.77 1.51
CA SER A 86 5.43 5.63 2.28
C SER A 86 6.88 5.79 2.74
N TYR A 87 7.57 6.84 2.32
CA TYR A 87 8.95 7.10 2.76
C TYR A 87 8.95 7.85 4.10
N VAL A 88 9.28 7.13 5.16
CA VAL A 88 9.16 7.61 6.55
C VAL A 88 9.93 8.93 6.77
N ALA A 89 11.15 9.05 6.25
CA ALA A 89 11.96 10.26 6.44
C ALA A 89 11.25 11.50 5.89
N VAL A 90 10.71 11.44 4.68
CA VAL A 90 9.96 12.56 4.06
C VAL A 90 8.70 12.92 4.85
N SER A 91 8.14 12.03 5.65
CA SER A 91 6.97 12.35 6.46
C SER A 91 7.23 13.44 7.52
N PHE A 92 8.49 13.62 7.96
CA PHE A 92 8.87 14.69 8.88
C PHE A 92 8.93 16.05 8.18
N ASP A 93 9.36 16.07 6.91
CA ASP A 93 9.41 17.30 6.11
C ASP A 93 8.03 17.66 5.52
N GLN A 94 7.20 16.66 5.25
CA GLN A 94 5.89 16.82 4.62
C GLN A 94 4.76 16.14 5.44
N PRO A 95 4.58 16.50 6.73
CA PRO A 95 3.60 15.81 7.59
C PRO A 95 2.16 16.02 7.12
N TYR A 96 1.83 17.20 6.60
CA TYR A 96 0.50 17.51 6.07
C TYR A 96 0.16 16.63 4.86
N LEU A 97 1.03 16.59 3.84
CA LEU A 97 0.84 15.74 2.66
C LEU A 97 0.73 14.26 3.03
N THR A 98 1.57 13.81 3.96
CA THR A 98 1.54 12.43 4.47
C THR A 98 0.20 12.11 5.15
N SER A 99 -0.30 13.01 6.00
CA SER A 99 -1.60 12.84 6.67
C SER A 99 -2.76 12.83 5.67
N MET A 100 -2.76 13.74 4.70
CA MET A 100 -3.80 13.82 3.67
C MET A 100 -3.83 12.53 2.82
N THR A 101 -2.70 12.13 2.25
CA THR A 101 -2.66 11.01 1.32
C THR A 101 -2.81 9.66 2.03
N THR A 102 -2.08 9.46 3.13
CA THR A 102 -2.00 8.16 3.82
C THR A 102 -3.15 7.95 4.80
N GLY A 103 -3.55 9.00 5.51
CA GLY A 103 -4.65 8.96 6.49
C GLY A 103 -6.01 9.24 5.85
N LEU A 104 -6.24 10.49 5.44
CA LEU A 104 -7.53 10.91 4.90
C LEU A 104 -7.86 10.27 3.55
N GLY A 105 -6.86 9.90 2.75
CA GLY A 105 -7.07 9.14 1.52
C GLY A 105 -7.81 7.82 1.74
N ALA A 106 -7.53 7.12 2.85
CA ALA A 106 -8.26 5.90 3.23
C ALA A 106 -9.72 6.21 3.58
N LEU A 107 -9.97 7.30 4.33
CA LEU A 107 -11.32 7.76 4.64
C LEU A 107 -12.12 8.09 3.36
N ASN A 108 -11.50 8.78 2.39
CA ASN A 108 -12.17 9.11 1.13
C ASN A 108 -12.63 7.85 0.37
N ILE A 109 -11.85 6.77 0.40
CA ILE A 109 -12.24 5.49 -0.22
C ILE A 109 -13.38 4.84 0.56
N LEU A 110 -13.31 4.79 1.89
CA LEU A 110 -14.35 4.22 2.75
C LEU A 110 -15.69 4.96 2.56
N GLU A 111 -15.66 6.29 2.49
CA GLU A 111 -16.84 7.10 2.16
C GLU A 111 -17.37 6.81 0.75
N ALA A 112 -16.50 6.66 -0.23
CA ALA A 112 -16.91 6.29 -1.58
C ALA A 112 -17.60 4.91 -1.60
N ILE A 113 -17.10 3.92 -0.85
CA ILE A 113 -17.72 2.61 -0.68
C ILE A 113 -19.10 2.77 -0.03
N ARG A 114 -19.18 3.48 1.10
CA ARG A 114 -20.41 3.70 1.86
C ARG A 114 -21.52 4.32 1.00
N HIS A 115 -21.17 5.27 0.13
CA HIS A 115 -22.10 5.99 -0.73
C HIS A 115 -22.33 5.34 -2.11
N THR A 116 -21.60 4.29 -2.45
CA THR A 116 -21.76 3.61 -3.75
C THR A 116 -22.31 2.19 -3.59
N ASN A 117 -21.57 1.31 -2.94
CA ASN A 117 -21.97 -0.08 -2.73
C ASN A 117 -21.22 -0.66 -1.52
N LYS A 118 -21.93 -0.90 -0.41
CA LYS A 118 -21.37 -1.47 0.83
C LYS A 118 -20.87 -2.91 0.70
N ASN A 119 -21.25 -3.61 -0.37
CA ASN A 119 -20.77 -4.98 -0.62
C ASN A 119 -19.34 -5.02 -1.17
N ILE A 120 -18.75 -3.87 -1.52
CA ILE A 120 -17.35 -3.78 -1.93
C ILE A 120 -16.46 -4.16 -0.75
N LYS A 121 -15.61 -5.19 -0.92
CA LYS A 121 -14.62 -5.56 0.08
C LYS A 121 -13.44 -4.60 0.05
N PHE A 122 -12.98 -4.17 1.20
CA PHE A 122 -11.90 -3.20 1.35
C PHE A 122 -10.71 -3.77 2.12
N TYR A 123 -9.52 -3.67 1.54
CA TYR A 123 -8.25 -3.96 2.19
C TYR A 123 -7.47 -2.67 2.43
N GLN A 124 -7.07 -2.43 3.67
CA GLN A 124 -6.18 -1.35 4.07
C GLN A 124 -4.77 -1.89 4.31
N ALA A 125 -3.80 -1.40 3.57
CA ALA A 125 -2.39 -1.62 3.89
C ALA A 125 -2.04 -0.79 5.13
N SER A 126 -2.06 -1.43 6.28
CA SER A 126 -1.52 -0.93 7.54
C SER A 126 0.00 -1.18 7.59
N SER A 127 0.68 -0.82 8.67
CA SER A 127 2.14 -0.85 8.72
C SER A 127 2.65 -1.18 10.12
N SER A 128 3.74 -1.91 10.22
CA SER A 128 4.48 -2.12 11.47
C SER A 128 5.01 -0.81 12.08
N GLU A 129 5.14 0.26 11.29
CA GLU A 129 5.49 1.61 11.79
C GLU A 129 4.43 2.18 12.75
N MET A 130 3.22 1.61 12.78
CA MET A 130 2.20 1.94 13.79
C MET A 130 2.62 1.52 15.19
N PHE A 131 3.34 0.40 15.34
CA PHE A 131 3.87 -0.06 16.63
C PHE A 131 4.94 0.89 17.18
N GLY A 132 5.79 1.47 16.32
CA GLY A 132 6.76 2.51 16.62
C GLY A 132 7.68 2.15 17.77
N LYS A 133 7.45 2.76 18.98
CA LYS A 133 8.13 2.32 20.22
C LYS A 133 7.45 1.06 20.73
N VAL A 134 7.96 -0.08 20.27
CA VAL A 134 7.40 -1.41 20.52
C VAL A 134 7.27 -1.68 22.03
N LEU A 135 6.09 -2.07 22.48
CA LEU A 135 5.79 -2.36 23.87
C LEU A 135 5.89 -3.84 24.23
N GLU A 136 5.77 -4.72 23.23
CA GLU A 136 5.88 -6.18 23.38
C GLU A 136 6.44 -6.84 22.13
N THR A 137 7.03 -8.02 22.27
CA THR A 137 7.62 -8.82 21.18
C THR A 137 7.30 -10.30 21.40
N PRO A 138 6.79 -11.03 20.40
CA PRO A 138 6.39 -10.58 19.07
C PRO A 138 5.15 -9.68 19.10
N GLN A 139 5.00 -8.82 18.10
CA GLN A 139 3.78 -8.01 17.91
C GLN A 139 2.63 -8.87 17.39
N THR A 140 1.43 -8.54 17.84
CA THR A 140 0.17 -9.16 17.44
C THR A 140 -0.84 -8.08 17.05
N GLU A 141 -2.01 -8.48 16.57
CA GLU A 141 -3.12 -7.57 16.27
C GLU A 141 -3.64 -6.82 17.50
N LYS A 142 -3.29 -7.26 18.71
CA LYS A 142 -3.67 -6.64 19.99
C LYS A 142 -2.58 -5.75 20.58
N THR A 143 -1.37 -5.79 20.02
CA THR A 143 -0.25 -4.96 20.48
C THR A 143 -0.59 -3.48 20.34
N PRO A 144 -0.48 -2.68 21.42
CA PRO A 144 -0.79 -1.25 21.36
C PRO A 144 0.11 -0.50 20.38
N PHE A 145 -0.48 0.44 19.64
CA PHE A 145 0.26 1.31 18.74
C PHE A 145 0.89 2.49 19.48
N TYR A 146 2.17 2.76 19.19
CA TYR A 146 2.89 3.93 19.68
C TYR A 146 3.78 4.53 18.57
N PRO A 147 3.15 5.09 17.51
CA PRO A 147 3.87 5.56 16.33
C PRO A 147 4.90 6.63 16.66
N ARG A 148 6.03 6.63 15.93
CA ARG A 148 7.16 7.55 16.14
C ARG A 148 7.44 8.43 14.93
N SER A 149 6.56 8.43 13.94
CA SER A 149 6.67 9.27 12.73
C SER A 149 5.30 9.76 12.30
N PRO A 150 5.21 10.90 11.57
CA PRO A 150 3.95 11.35 10.97
C PRO A 150 3.33 10.28 10.05
N TYR A 151 4.16 9.50 9.33
CA TYR A 151 3.71 8.36 8.56
C TYR A 151 3.01 7.30 9.43
N GLY A 152 3.65 6.88 10.53
CA GLY A 152 3.06 5.92 11.47
C GLY A 152 1.73 6.41 12.04
N VAL A 153 1.65 7.70 12.42
CA VAL A 153 0.40 8.33 12.91
C VAL A 153 -0.70 8.29 11.83
N ALA A 154 -0.37 8.64 10.59
CA ALA A 154 -1.33 8.60 9.48
C ALA A 154 -1.82 7.15 9.19
N LYS A 155 -0.95 6.16 9.33
CA LYS A 155 -1.32 4.73 9.21
C LYS A 155 -2.21 4.28 10.37
N VAL A 156 -1.98 4.74 11.60
CA VAL A 156 -2.86 4.47 12.75
C VAL A 156 -4.25 5.05 12.49
N TYR A 157 -4.35 6.28 11.99
CA TYR A 157 -5.64 6.87 11.62
C TYR A 157 -6.37 6.01 10.58
N ALA A 158 -5.72 5.66 9.47
CA ALA A 158 -6.32 4.82 8.43
C ALA A 158 -6.77 3.44 8.95
N HIS A 159 -5.96 2.84 9.81
CA HIS A 159 -6.25 1.55 10.46
C HIS A 159 -7.53 1.63 11.31
N TRP A 160 -7.64 2.62 12.18
CA TRP A 160 -8.82 2.80 13.04
C TRP A 160 -10.06 3.23 12.27
N MET A 161 -9.92 4.02 11.20
CA MET A 161 -11.05 4.32 10.31
C MET A 161 -11.57 3.07 9.61
N THR A 162 -10.68 2.14 9.22
CA THR A 162 -11.09 0.85 8.64
C THR A 162 -11.90 0.02 9.63
N ILE A 163 -11.46 -0.08 10.89
CA ILE A 163 -12.21 -0.75 11.96
C ILE A 163 -13.56 -0.06 12.19
N ASN A 164 -13.56 1.26 12.33
CA ASN A 164 -14.78 2.02 12.57
C ASN A 164 -15.82 1.80 11.46
N TYR A 165 -15.40 1.82 10.18
CA TYR A 165 -16.34 1.60 9.07
C TYR A 165 -16.84 0.16 8.98
N ARG A 166 -16.01 -0.82 9.34
CA ARG A 166 -16.43 -2.21 9.50
C ARG A 166 -17.53 -2.35 10.53
N GLU A 167 -17.34 -1.75 11.71
CA GLU A 167 -18.26 -1.90 12.85
C GLU A 167 -19.51 -1.01 12.76
N SER A 168 -19.36 0.23 12.25
CA SER A 168 -20.47 1.20 12.21
C SER A 168 -21.36 1.07 10.99
N TYR A 169 -20.83 0.58 9.86
CA TYR A 169 -21.55 0.56 8.59
C TYR A 169 -21.70 -0.83 7.98
N ASP A 170 -21.19 -1.87 8.65
CA ASP A 170 -21.22 -3.26 8.18
C ASP A 170 -20.55 -3.45 6.80
N ILE A 171 -19.42 -2.75 6.61
CA ILE A 171 -18.59 -2.87 5.41
C ILE A 171 -17.52 -3.95 5.64
N PHE A 172 -17.36 -4.87 4.69
CA PHE A 172 -16.25 -5.83 4.77
C PHE A 172 -14.90 -5.10 4.57
N ALA A 173 -14.34 -4.62 5.67
CA ALA A 173 -13.09 -3.83 5.67
C ALA A 173 -12.03 -4.49 6.57
N SER A 174 -10.92 -4.90 5.99
CA SER A 174 -9.82 -5.59 6.67
C SER A 174 -8.54 -4.78 6.64
N ASN A 175 -7.74 -4.91 7.71
CA ASN A 175 -6.39 -4.36 7.79
C ASN A 175 -5.36 -5.48 7.68
N GLY A 176 -4.30 -5.27 6.89
CA GLY A 176 -3.08 -6.08 6.96
C GLY A 176 -1.95 -5.25 7.52
N ILE A 177 -1.40 -5.62 8.68
CA ILE A 177 -0.27 -4.94 9.31
C ILE A 177 1.02 -5.48 8.72
N LEU A 178 1.55 -4.77 7.75
CA LEU A 178 2.69 -5.22 6.96
C LEU A 178 4.00 -4.82 7.63
N PHE A 179 4.93 -5.79 7.72
CA PHE A 179 6.32 -5.54 8.06
C PHE A 179 7.13 -5.19 6.80
N ASN A 180 8.46 -5.12 6.93
CA ASN A 180 9.31 -4.76 5.81
C ASN A 180 9.30 -5.88 4.76
N HIS A 181 8.97 -5.56 3.53
CA HIS A 181 8.97 -6.51 2.43
C HIS A 181 9.58 -5.89 1.18
N GLU A 182 10.43 -6.65 0.55
CA GLU A 182 11.38 -6.17 -0.43
C GLU A 182 11.30 -6.98 -1.72
N SER A 183 11.84 -6.41 -2.79
CA SER A 183 11.92 -7.07 -4.08
C SER A 183 12.89 -6.36 -5.03
N PRO A 184 13.20 -6.95 -6.21
CA PRO A 184 13.98 -6.28 -7.24
C PRO A 184 13.40 -4.94 -7.74
N ILE A 185 12.09 -4.70 -7.55
CA ILE A 185 11.42 -3.46 -7.95
C ILE A 185 11.13 -2.50 -6.79
N ARG A 186 11.78 -2.70 -5.62
CA ARG A 186 11.73 -1.76 -4.50
C ARG A 186 12.26 -0.39 -4.91
N GLY A 187 11.77 0.69 -4.28
CA GLY A 187 12.31 2.04 -4.48
C GLY A 187 13.77 2.14 -4.00
N LEU A 188 14.58 2.95 -4.71
CA LEU A 188 16.01 3.13 -4.41
C LEU A 188 16.26 3.81 -3.06
N GLU A 189 15.29 4.50 -2.52
CA GLU A 189 15.32 5.14 -1.21
C GLU A 189 15.26 4.16 -0.04
N PHE A 190 14.82 2.91 -0.28
CA PHE A 190 14.73 1.87 0.75
C PHE A 190 16.04 1.08 0.87
N VAL A 191 16.39 0.73 2.10
CA VAL A 191 17.72 0.25 2.46
C VAL A 191 18.20 -0.95 1.64
N THR A 192 17.38 -1.96 1.41
CA THR A 192 17.78 -3.16 0.66
C THR A 192 18.10 -2.83 -0.79
N ARG A 193 17.25 -2.04 -1.44
CA ARG A 193 17.49 -1.62 -2.83
C ARG A 193 18.63 -0.61 -2.92
N LYS A 194 18.76 0.30 -1.95
CA LYS A 194 19.90 1.20 -1.82
C LYS A 194 21.21 0.42 -1.75
N ILE A 195 21.27 -0.64 -0.93
CA ILE A 195 22.47 -1.49 -0.80
C ILE A 195 22.82 -2.17 -2.14
N THR A 196 21.85 -2.85 -2.76
CA THR A 196 22.12 -3.60 -4.00
C THR A 196 22.53 -2.70 -5.16
N ASP A 197 21.89 -1.55 -5.31
CA ASP A 197 22.23 -0.54 -6.34
C ASP A 197 23.62 0.06 -6.09
N SER A 198 23.91 0.45 -4.83
CA SER A 198 25.20 1.04 -4.48
C SER A 198 26.34 0.05 -4.67
N ILE A 199 26.17 -1.22 -4.29
CA ILE A 199 27.21 -2.25 -4.51
C ILE A 199 27.48 -2.40 -6.01
N ALA A 200 26.46 -2.43 -6.85
CA ALA A 200 26.63 -2.49 -8.31
C ALA A 200 27.40 -1.26 -8.83
N LYS A 201 27.05 -0.06 -8.37
CA LYS A 201 27.75 1.18 -8.74
C LYS A 201 29.21 1.22 -8.27
N ILE A 202 29.49 0.77 -7.05
CA ILE A 202 30.88 0.65 -6.53
C ILE A 202 31.68 -0.33 -7.42
N LYS A 203 31.11 -1.48 -7.74
CA LYS A 203 31.76 -2.47 -8.61
C LYS A 203 32.09 -1.92 -10.00
N LEU A 204 31.27 -1.00 -10.51
CA LEU A 204 31.46 -0.35 -11.81
C LEU A 204 32.33 0.93 -11.73
N GLY A 205 32.83 1.31 -10.56
CA GLY A 205 33.59 2.54 -10.37
C GLY A 205 32.75 3.83 -10.49
N LEU A 206 31.42 3.74 -10.30
CA LEU A 206 30.49 4.86 -10.38
C LEU A 206 30.17 5.47 -9.01
N LEU A 207 30.62 4.82 -7.93
CA LEU A 207 30.43 5.25 -6.54
C LEU A 207 31.61 4.72 -5.71
N ASP A 208 32.13 5.54 -4.80
CA ASP A 208 33.28 5.16 -3.97
C ASP A 208 32.87 4.36 -2.73
N CYS A 209 31.77 4.74 -2.09
CA CYS A 209 31.30 4.09 -0.87
C CYS A 209 29.77 4.16 -0.75
N LEU A 210 29.22 3.28 0.08
CA LEU A 210 27.81 3.26 0.47
C LEU A 210 27.65 3.88 1.87
N GLU A 211 26.91 4.97 1.96
CA GLU A 211 26.51 5.55 3.24
C GLU A 211 25.19 4.94 3.72
N ILE A 212 25.22 4.31 4.89
CA ILE A 212 24.05 3.70 5.55
C ILE A 212 23.89 4.36 6.92
N GLY A 213 22.63 4.45 7.38
CA GLY A 213 22.33 4.91 8.73
C GLY A 213 22.69 3.88 9.81
N ASN A 214 21.84 3.73 10.83
CA ASN A 214 22.08 2.80 11.94
C ASN A 214 22.12 1.34 11.45
N MET A 215 23.29 0.72 11.50
CA MET A 215 23.52 -0.66 11.06
C MET A 215 23.01 -1.70 12.07
N ASP A 216 22.78 -1.33 13.33
CA ASP A 216 22.29 -2.24 14.38
C ASP A 216 20.76 -2.38 14.37
N SER A 217 20.07 -1.66 13.49
CA SER A 217 18.61 -1.71 13.38
C SER A 217 18.14 -3.07 12.88
N LYS A 218 17.31 -3.73 13.68
CA LYS A 218 16.68 -5.00 13.32
C LYS A 218 15.33 -4.75 12.65
N ARG A 219 15.03 -5.56 11.65
CA ARG A 219 13.75 -5.54 10.92
C ARG A 219 13.33 -6.97 10.61
N ASP A 220 12.02 -7.18 10.53
CA ASP A 220 11.45 -8.38 9.93
C ASP A 220 11.38 -8.17 8.42
N TRP A 221 11.97 -9.08 7.66
CA TRP A 221 12.11 -8.97 6.20
C TRP A 221 11.33 -10.08 5.50
N GLY A 222 10.49 -9.69 4.56
CA GLY A 222 9.76 -10.61 3.71
C GLY A 222 9.93 -10.31 2.23
N TYR A 223 9.39 -11.18 1.40
CA TYR A 223 9.34 -10.99 -0.05
C TYR A 223 8.00 -10.39 -0.46
N ALA A 224 8.00 -9.30 -1.20
CA ALA A 224 6.79 -8.55 -1.55
C ALA A 224 5.72 -9.38 -2.28
N TYR A 225 6.12 -10.38 -3.06
CA TYR A 225 5.17 -11.25 -3.74
C TYR A 225 4.36 -12.13 -2.76
N ASP A 226 4.98 -12.61 -1.68
CA ASP A 226 4.28 -13.39 -0.64
C ASP A 226 3.27 -12.51 0.11
N TYR A 227 3.64 -11.23 0.33
CA TYR A 227 2.76 -10.26 0.96
C TYR A 227 1.51 -9.96 0.13
N VAL A 228 1.64 -9.83 -1.19
CA VAL A 228 0.44 -9.60 -2.03
C VAL A 228 -0.48 -10.82 -2.09
N GLU A 229 0.06 -12.03 -2.00
CA GLU A 229 -0.76 -13.23 -1.81
C GLU A 229 -1.49 -13.20 -0.46
N GLY A 230 -0.83 -12.75 0.61
CA GLY A 230 -1.43 -12.50 1.92
C GLY A 230 -2.58 -11.48 1.84
N MET A 231 -2.37 -10.33 1.18
CA MET A 231 -3.40 -9.31 0.96
C MET A 231 -4.64 -9.89 0.26
N TYR A 232 -4.42 -10.71 -0.76
CA TYR A 232 -5.50 -11.40 -1.45
C TYR A 232 -6.26 -12.34 -0.51
N LYS A 233 -5.55 -13.21 0.22
CA LYS A 233 -6.16 -14.18 1.15
C LYS A 233 -6.98 -13.51 2.24
N ILE A 234 -6.55 -12.35 2.75
CA ILE A 234 -7.28 -11.55 3.74
C ILE A 234 -8.67 -11.14 3.20
N LEU A 235 -8.77 -10.69 1.95
CA LEU A 235 -10.07 -10.33 1.38
C LEU A 235 -10.92 -11.55 0.95
N GLN A 236 -10.33 -12.74 0.82
CA GLN A 236 -11.07 -13.97 0.55
C GLN A 236 -11.55 -14.66 1.85
N HIS A 237 -11.14 -14.17 3.02
CA HIS A 237 -11.58 -14.72 4.31
C HIS A 237 -13.09 -14.51 4.51
N GLU A 238 -13.69 -15.32 5.39
CA GLU A 238 -15.13 -15.25 5.68
C GLU A 238 -15.51 -14.00 6.48
N ARG A 239 -14.61 -13.51 7.31
CA ARG A 239 -14.82 -12.34 8.17
C ARG A 239 -13.73 -11.29 7.93
N ALA A 240 -14.16 -10.03 7.94
CA ALA A 240 -13.26 -8.91 7.96
C ALA A 240 -12.60 -8.77 9.35
N ASP A 241 -11.27 -8.63 9.39
CA ASP A 241 -10.53 -8.46 10.64
C ASP A 241 -9.20 -7.73 10.40
N ASN A 242 -8.38 -7.65 11.45
CA ASN A 242 -7.01 -7.19 11.39
C ASN A 242 -6.08 -8.40 11.39
N TYR A 243 -5.00 -8.34 10.62
CA TYR A 243 -4.04 -9.43 10.45
C TYR A 243 -2.61 -8.87 10.52
N VAL A 244 -1.73 -9.53 11.27
CA VAL A 244 -0.31 -9.24 11.35
C VAL A 244 0.49 -10.19 10.47
#